data_6e22e7f762f1ce581ef9b084c8d2edd1
#
_entry.id   6e22e7f762f1ce581ef9b084c8d2edd1
#
_cell.length_a   1.000
_cell.length_b   1.000
_cell.length_c   1.000
_cell.angle_alpha   90.00
_cell.angle_beta   90.00
_cell.angle_gamma   90.00
#
_symmetry.space_group_name_H-M   'P 1'
#
loop_
_entity.id
_entity.type
_entity.pdbx_description
1 polymer ?
#
loop_
_entity_poly.entity_id
_entity_poly.type
_entity_poly.pdbx_seq_one_letter_code
_entity_poly.pdbx_strand_id
1 'polypeptide(L)'
;MDEETTKEFVTDIGREAERLSRITENLLRLTRLDSGVVQQPYPVAVRPVLERVERMLTMVAQEKGVTVSGAADEDAVALATDDDVHQILYNLMENAIKYSAAEDGFVRAEAHVDGDKVVLTVSDNGIGIPNEDLPHIFDRFYRVDKMRSREVGGTGLGLSIVKDTIENRGGTISAGHGANGVGTVFTVYLPLAGRGGEA
;
A
#
# COMPACT_ATOMS: atom_id res chain seq x y z
N MET A 1 21.38 -33.92 11.23
CA MET A 1 20.34 -33.10 10.60
C MET A 1 20.41 -33.45 9.13
N ASP A 2 19.32 -33.88 8.53
CA ASP A 2 19.31 -34.21 7.11
C ASP A 2 19.35 -32.93 6.23
N GLU A 3 19.60 -33.10 4.95
CA GLU A 3 19.77 -31.98 4.02
C GLU A 3 18.46 -31.18 3.84
N GLU A 4 17.32 -31.84 3.96
CA GLU A 4 15.99 -31.25 3.85
C GLU A 4 15.68 -30.34 5.05
N THR A 5 15.90 -30.83 6.28
CA THR A 5 15.77 -30.04 7.53
C THR A 5 16.71 -28.83 7.53
N THR A 6 17.94 -28.98 6.99
CA THR A 6 18.90 -27.88 6.90
C THR A 6 18.40 -26.81 5.91
N LYS A 7 17.84 -27.22 4.78
CA LYS A 7 17.31 -26.31 3.77
C LYS A 7 16.07 -25.54 4.26
N GLU A 8 15.16 -26.24 4.96
CA GLU A 8 14.01 -25.59 5.62
C GLU A 8 14.48 -24.55 6.65
N PHE A 9 15.42 -24.91 7.51
CA PHE A 9 15.94 -24.00 8.53
C PHE A 9 16.63 -22.75 7.93
N VAL A 10 17.42 -22.92 6.86
CA VAL A 10 18.05 -21.79 6.15
C VAL A 10 16.99 -20.90 5.50
N THR A 11 15.93 -21.50 4.95
CA THR A 11 14.81 -20.75 4.34
C THR A 11 14.06 -19.93 5.39
N ASP A 12 13.82 -20.51 6.57
CA ASP A 12 13.15 -19.82 7.67
C ASP A 12 13.99 -18.66 8.22
N ILE A 13 15.32 -18.86 8.35
CA ILE A 13 16.25 -17.78 8.74
C ILE A 13 16.19 -16.65 7.68
N GLY A 14 16.18 -16.98 6.40
CA GLY A 14 16.08 -15.99 5.32
C GLY A 14 14.80 -15.15 5.43
N ARG A 15 13.66 -15.81 5.61
CA ARG A 15 12.36 -15.15 5.79
C ARG A 15 12.33 -14.22 7.02
N GLU A 16 12.91 -14.65 8.14
CA GLU A 16 12.93 -13.83 9.36
C GLU A 16 13.91 -12.64 9.23
N ALA A 17 15.04 -12.82 8.54
CA ALA A 17 15.96 -11.73 8.24
C ALA A 17 15.30 -10.66 7.33
N GLU A 18 14.58 -11.06 6.28
CA GLU A 18 13.81 -10.16 5.43
C GLU A 18 12.70 -9.43 6.21
N ARG A 19 12.03 -10.14 7.12
CA ARG A 19 11.01 -9.56 7.99
C ARG A 19 11.61 -8.50 8.91
N LEU A 20 12.76 -8.77 9.54
CA LEU A 20 13.46 -7.82 10.40
C LEU A 20 13.95 -6.59 9.61
N SER A 21 14.47 -6.78 8.40
CA SER A 21 14.86 -5.68 7.52
C SER A 21 13.67 -4.76 7.24
N ARG A 22 12.51 -5.31 6.86
CA ARG A 22 11.29 -4.52 6.62
C ARG A 22 10.81 -3.77 7.88
N ILE A 23 10.91 -4.38 9.06
CA ILE A 23 10.57 -3.71 10.32
C ILE A 23 11.50 -2.53 10.55
N THR A 24 12.80 -2.71 10.37
CA THR A 24 13.80 -1.66 10.57
C THR A 24 13.60 -0.50 9.60
N GLU A 25 13.37 -0.77 8.33
CA GLU A 25 13.08 0.25 7.31
C GLU A 25 11.80 1.03 7.66
N ASN A 26 10.74 0.33 8.06
CA ASN A 26 9.49 0.95 8.47
C ASN A 26 9.66 1.83 9.72
N LEU A 27 10.43 1.38 10.72
CA LEU A 27 10.72 2.17 11.93
C LEU A 27 11.55 3.42 11.61
N LEU A 28 12.57 3.30 10.75
CA LEU A 28 13.35 4.44 10.28
C LEU A 28 12.48 5.45 9.53
N ARG A 29 11.51 4.98 8.74
CA ARG A 29 10.57 5.85 8.04
C ARG A 29 9.63 6.56 9.01
N LEU A 30 9.06 5.85 9.98
CA LEU A 30 8.24 6.46 11.03
C LEU A 30 9.01 7.52 11.82
N THR A 31 10.25 7.25 12.20
CA THR A 31 11.07 8.25 12.90
C THR A 31 11.36 9.50 12.06
N ARG A 32 11.51 9.36 10.75
CA ARG A 32 11.64 10.52 9.85
C ARG A 32 10.34 11.32 9.76
N LEU A 33 9.19 10.66 9.65
CA LEU A 33 7.88 11.29 9.63
C LEU A 33 7.63 12.03 10.97
N ASP A 34 7.92 11.39 12.11
CA ASP A 34 7.76 11.96 13.45
C ASP A 34 8.74 13.13 13.72
N SER A 35 9.92 13.15 13.10
CA SER A 35 10.92 14.22 13.26
C SER A 35 10.59 15.51 12.50
N GLY A 36 9.55 15.51 11.69
CA GLY A 36 9.13 16.69 10.91
C GLY A 36 10.09 17.06 9.76
N VAL A 37 11.11 16.24 9.46
CA VAL A 37 11.98 16.39 8.30
C VAL A 37 11.23 15.91 7.07
N VAL A 38 10.33 16.72 6.56
CA VAL A 38 9.53 16.40 5.36
C VAL A 38 10.20 17.04 4.15
N GLN A 39 10.52 16.24 3.15
CA GLN A 39 10.96 16.75 1.86
C GLN A 39 9.87 17.66 1.28
N GLN A 40 10.27 18.78 0.66
CA GLN A 40 9.33 19.68 0.00
C GLN A 40 8.56 18.91 -1.09
N PRO A 41 7.22 18.99 -1.09
CA PRO A 41 6.44 18.33 -2.14
C PRO A 41 6.63 19.07 -3.47
N TYR A 42 6.52 18.31 -4.55
CA TYR A 42 6.57 18.80 -5.93
C TYR A 42 5.52 18.09 -6.79
N PRO A 43 5.20 18.60 -7.98
CA PRO A 43 4.26 17.94 -8.87
C PRO A 43 4.75 16.54 -9.27
N VAL A 44 3.98 15.50 -8.95
CA VAL A 44 4.27 14.10 -9.29
C VAL A 44 3.15 13.54 -10.12
N ALA A 45 3.43 13.16 -11.36
CA ALA A 45 2.50 12.41 -12.19
C ALA A 45 2.31 11.00 -11.61
N VAL A 46 1.07 10.63 -11.30
CA VAL A 46 0.76 9.34 -10.64
C VAL A 46 0.98 8.16 -11.58
N ARG A 47 0.65 8.29 -12.87
CA ARG A 47 0.70 7.21 -13.85
C ARG A 47 2.06 6.49 -13.91
N PRO A 48 3.22 7.17 -14.08
CA PRO A 48 4.53 6.49 -14.15
C PRO A 48 4.87 5.74 -12.86
N VAL A 49 4.45 6.27 -11.71
CA VAL A 49 4.68 5.63 -10.40
C VAL A 49 3.82 4.38 -10.27
N LEU A 50 2.54 4.47 -10.64
CA LEU A 50 1.61 3.33 -10.64
C LEU A 50 2.11 2.20 -11.54
N GLU A 51 2.50 2.49 -12.78
CA GLU A 51 3.05 1.51 -13.70
C GLU A 51 4.34 0.84 -13.17
N ARG A 52 5.18 1.59 -12.46
CA ARG A 52 6.38 1.04 -11.81
C ARG A 52 6.02 0.07 -10.69
N VAL A 53 5.07 0.44 -9.83
CA VAL A 53 4.60 -0.42 -8.73
C VAL A 53 3.91 -1.66 -9.27
N GLU A 54 3.07 -1.54 -10.29
CA GLU A 54 2.40 -2.65 -10.95
C GLU A 54 3.42 -3.68 -11.48
N ARG A 55 4.46 -3.22 -12.21
CA ARG A 55 5.54 -4.10 -12.68
C ARG A 55 6.28 -4.80 -11.54
N MET A 56 6.56 -4.11 -10.43
CA MET A 56 7.25 -4.69 -9.28
C MET A 56 6.42 -5.79 -8.61
N LEU A 57 5.10 -5.63 -8.54
CA LEU A 57 4.21 -6.55 -7.87
C LEU A 57 3.69 -7.69 -8.76
N THR A 58 3.88 -7.59 -10.08
CA THR A 58 3.35 -8.58 -11.06
C THR A 58 3.81 -10.01 -10.75
N MET A 59 5.09 -10.23 -10.43
CA MET A 59 5.60 -11.58 -10.14
C MET A 59 4.98 -12.15 -8.86
N VAL A 60 4.91 -11.35 -7.80
CA VAL A 60 4.32 -11.77 -6.50
C VAL A 60 2.83 -12.05 -6.65
N ALA A 61 2.13 -11.26 -7.47
CA ALA A 61 0.71 -11.46 -7.76
C ALA A 61 0.49 -12.76 -8.57
N GLN A 62 1.31 -13.01 -9.58
CA GLN A 62 1.23 -14.22 -10.40
C GLN A 62 1.44 -15.51 -9.58
N GLU A 63 2.40 -15.51 -8.65
CA GLU A 63 2.62 -16.64 -7.73
C GLU A 63 1.39 -16.97 -6.87
N LYS A 64 0.53 -15.97 -6.64
CA LYS A 64 -0.72 -16.11 -5.88
C LYS A 64 -1.97 -16.26 -6.74
N GLY A 65 -1.84 -16.29 -8.07
CA GLY A 65 -2.99 -16.33 -8.97
C GLY A 65 -3.83 -15.04 -8.97
N VAL A 66 -3.21 -13.90 -8.64
CA VAL A 66 -3.89 -12.60 -8.56
C VAL A 66 -3.60 -11.76 -9.80
N THR A 67 -4.65 -11.21 -10.41
CA THR A 67 -4.52 -10.25 -11.50
C THR A 67 -4.36 -8.84 -10.95
N VAL A 68 -3.31 -8.13 -11.38
CA VAL A 68 -3.09 -6.73 -11.01
C VAL A 68 -3.32 -5.84 -12.24
N SER A 69 -4.01 -4.72 -12.05
CA SER A 69 -4.23 -3.72 -13.10
C SER A 69 -4.16 -2.31 -12.53
N GLY A 70 -3.59 -1.39 -13.31
CA GLY A 70 -3.48 0.02 -12.94
C GLY A 70 -3.96 0.93 -14.08
N ALA A 71 -4.67 2.01 -13.72
CA ALA A 71 -5.04 3.08 -14.63
C ALA A 71 -4.94 4.44 -13.93
N ALA A 72 -4.41 5.44 -14.60
CA ALA A 72 -4.36 6.80 -14.08
C ALA A 72 -4.62 7.80 -15.19
N ASP A 73 -5.38 8.84 -14.90
CA ASP A 73 -5.59 9.95 -15.82
C ASP A 73 -4.28 10.73 -16.02
N GLU A 74 -4.12 11.36 -17.19
CA GLU A 74 -2.89 12.09 -17.52
C GLU A 74 -2.69 13.32 -16.63
N ASP A 75 -3.78 13.92 -16.20
CA ASP A 75 -3.80 15.10 -15.34
C ASP A 75 -3.80 14.77 -13.84
N ALA A 76 -3.76 13.49 -13.47
CA ALA A 76 -3.59 13.04 -12.08
C ALA A 76 -2.15 13.32 -11.61
N VAL A 77 -1.88 14.60 -11.28
CA VAL A 77 -0.58 15.07 -10.79
C VAL A 77 -0.73 15.52 -9.33
N ALA A 78 -0.20 14.72 -8.42
CA ALA A 78 -0.28 14.99 -6.98
C ALA A 78 0.84 15.92 -6.50
N LEU A 79 0.54 16.77 -5.51
CA LEU A 79 1.55 17.56 -4.79
C LEU A 79 2.14 16.69 -3.67
N ALA A 80 3.19 15.95 -3.99
CA ALA A 80 3.82 14.97 -3.10
C ALA A 80 5.30 14.81 -3.47
N THR A 81 5.96 13.76 -2.98
CA THR A 81 7.22 13.27 -3.56
C THR A 81 6.97 11.95 -4.32
N ASP A 82 7.85 11.59 -5.24
CA ASP A 82 7.79 10.30 -5.94
C ASP A 82 7.78 9.12 -4.95
N ASP A 83 8.59 9.21 -3.90
CA ASP A 83 8.66 8.21 -2.83
C ASP A 83 7.35 8.10 -2.05
N ASP A 84 6.63 9.19 -1.81
CA ASP A 84 5.34 9.15 -1.11
C ASP A 84 4.29 8.42 -1.95
N VAL A 85 4.15 8.81 -3.22
CA VAL A 85 3.19 8.16 -4.13
C VAL A 85 3.54 6.69 -4.32
N HIS A 86 4.82 6.37 -4.51
CA HIS A 86 5.31 5.00 -4.59
C HIS A 86 4.96 4.19 -3.33
N GLN A 87 5.25 4.72 -2.15
CA GLN A 87 4.98 4.07 -0.87
C GLN A 87 3.49 3.80 -0.64
N ILE A 88 2.64 4.78 -0.95
CA ILE A 88 1.19 4.65 -0.82
C ILE A 88 0.70 3.51 -1.71
N LEU A 89 1.01 3.56 -3.00
CA LEU A 89 0.58 2.57 -3.98
C LEU A 89 1.13 1.18 -3.64
N TYR A 90 2.43 1.08 -3.34
CA TYR A 90 3.07 -0.20 -3.03
C TYR A 90 2.44 -0.89 -1.83
N ASN A 91 2.29 -0.17 -0.69
CA ASN A 91 1.70 -0.78 0.51
C ASN A 91 0.24 -1.19 0.33
N LEU A 92 -0.57 -0.36 -0.34
CA LEU A 92 -1.98 -0.67 -0.56
C LEU A 92 -2.14 -1.86 -1.52
N MET A 93 -1.41 -1.87 -2.64
CA MET A 93 -1.47 -2.95 -3.62
C MET A 93 -0.85 -4.25 -3.09
N GLU A 94 0.27 -4.19 -2.35
CA GLU A 94 0.87 -5.36 -1.69
C GLU A 94 -0.11 -5.97 -0.68
N ASN A 95 -0.78 -5.14 0.14
CA ASN A 95 -1.82 -5.63 1.06
C ASN A 95 -2.98 -6.27 0.30
N ALA A 96 -3.46 -5.67 -0.78
CA ALA A 96 -4.53 -6.22 -1.60
C ALA A 96 -4.15 -7.60 -2.18
N ILE A 97 -2.94 -7.76 -2.72
CA ILE A 97 -2.42 -9.06 -3.21
C ILE A 97 -2.31 -10.07 -2.06
N LYS A 98 -1.86 -9.61 -0.90
CA LYS A 98 -1.64 -10.45 0.27
C LYS A 98 -2.92 -11.06 0.82
N TYR A 99 -4.00 -10.31 0.80
CA TYR A 99 -5.30 -10.70 1.33
C TYR A 99 -6.36 -10.99 0.26
N SER A 100 -5.94 -11.12 -1.01
CA SER A 100 -6.83 -11.44 -2.12
C SER A 100 -7.47 -12.84 -1.97
N ALA A 101 -8.54 -13.08 -2.73
CA ALA A 101 -9.19 -14.38 -2.80
C ALA A 101 -8.24 -15.43 -3.41
N ALA A 102 -8.46 -16.71 -3.06
CA ALA A 102 -7.64 -17.81 -3.55
C ALA A 102 -7.93 -18.15 -5.03
N GLU A 103 -9.12 -17.81 -5.53
CA GLU A 103 -9.54 -18.03 -6.92
C GLU A 103 -9.98 -16.69 -7.52
N ASP A 104 -9.58 -16.41 -8.76
CA ASP A 104 -9.91 -15.19 -9.50
C ASP A 104 -9.63 -13.91 -8.71
N GLY A 105 -8.54 -13.90 -7.94
CA GLY A 105 -8.11 -12.74 -7.19
C GLY A 105 -7.76 -11.58 -8.11
N PHE A 106 -8.22 -10.36 -7.79
CA PHE A 106 -7.81 -9.16 -8.51
C PHE A 106 -7.43 -8.02 -7.57
N VAL A 107 -6.52 -7.19 -8.04
CA VAL A 107 -6.18 -5.89 -7.45
C VAL A 107 -6.25 -4.84 -8.57
N ARG A 108 -7.02 -3.80 -8.35
CA ARG A 108 -7.15 -2.68 -9.27
C ARG A 108 -6.76 -1.39 -8.56
N ALA A 109 -5.84 -0.64 -9.15
CA ALA A 109 -5.45 0.68 -8.70
C ALA A 109 -5.83 1.72 -9.76
N GLU A 110 -6.56 2.76 -9.36
CA GLU A 110 -7.04 3.80 -10.27
C GLU A 110 -6.70 5.18 -9.69
N ALA A 111 -6.41 6.14 -10.57
CA ALA A 111 -6.16 7.52 -10.19
C ALA A 111 -6.86 8.47 -11.14
N HIS A 112 -7.58 9.45 -10.58
CA HIS A 112 -8.26 10.50 -11.35
C HIS A 112 -8.24 11.82 -10.58
N VAL A 113 -8.64 12.90 -11.25
CA VAL A 113 -8.79 14.23 -10.64
C VAL A 113 -10.24 14.45 -10.22
N ASP A 114 -10.45 14.89 -8.99
CA ASP A 114 -11.74 15.36 -8.48
C ASP A 114 -11.56 16.71 -7.78
N GLY A 115 -12.01 17.76 -8.42
CA GLY A 115 -11.84 19.13 -7.95
C GLY A 115 -10.37 19.55 -7.83
N ASP A 116 -9.96 19.85 -6.61
CA ASP A 116 -8.59 20.23 -6.24
C ASP A 116 -7.74 19.07 -5.71
N LYS A 117 -8.21 17.84 -5.92
CA LYS A 117 -7.58 16.62 -5.40
C LYS A 117 -7.30 15.60 -6.49
N VAL A 118 -6.25 14.84 -6.27
CA VAL A 118 -6.02 13.55 -6.93
C VAL A 118 -6.60 12.47 -6.03
N VAL A 119 -7.50 11.68 -6.59
CA VAL A 119 -8.12 10.54 -5.92
C VAL A 119 -7.43 9.27 -6.40
N LEU A 120 -6.83 8.52 -5.46
CA LEU A 120 -6.28 7.20 -5.72
C LEU A 120 -7.20 6.17 -5.08
N THR A 121 -7.60 5.17 -5.83
CA THR A 121 -8.34 4.02 -5.29
C THR A 121 -7.56 2.74 -5.51
N VAL A 122 -7.51 1.88 -4.48
CA VAL A 122 -6.99 0.51 -4.61
C VAL A 122 -8.08 -0.42 -4.12
N SER A 123 -8.56 -1.28 -5.00
CA SER A 123 -9.63 -2.22 -4.74
C SER A 123 -9.21 -3.66 -4.98
N ASP A 124 -9.71 -4.57 -4.16
CA ASP A 124 -9.51 -6.01 -4.25
C ASP A 124 -10.83 -6.76 -4.03
N ASN A 125 -10.86 -8.04 -4.40
CA ASN A 125 -11.93 -8.98 -4.09
C ASN A 125 -11.53 -10.00 -3.02
N GLY A 126 -10.64 -9.61 -2.12
CA GLY A 126 -10.12 -10.48 -1.08
C GLY A 126 -11.11 -10.72 0.07
N ILE A 127 -10.56 -11.11 1.21
CA ILE A 127 -11.33 -11.47 2.41
C ILE A 127 -12.07 -10.29 3.04
N GLY A 128 -11.77 -9.05 2.62
CA GLY A 128 -12.32 -7.83 3.22
C GLY A 128 -11.81 -7.56 4.64
N ILE A 129 -12.33 -6.49 5.23
CA ILE A 129 -12.02 -6.06 6.59
C ILE A 129 -13.31 -6.02 7.39
N PRO A 130 -13.41 -6.69 8.56
CA PRO A 130 -14.60 -6.60 9.42
C PRO A 130 -14.91 -5.15 9.81
N ASN A 131 -16.21 -4.82 9.94
CA ASN A 131 -16.63 -3.46 10.29
C ASN A 131 -16.05 -2.96 11.61
N GLU A 132 -15.86 -3.85 12.57
CA GLU A 132 -15.27 -3.56 13.88
C GLU A 132 -13.79 -3.19 13.80
N ASP A 133 -13.08 -3.67 12.77
CA ASP A 133 -11.65 -3.44 12.58
C ASP A 133 -11.37 -2.19 11.74
N LEU A 134 -12.30 -1.77 10.87
CA LEU A 134 -12.11 -0.61 9.97
C LEU A 134 -11.60 0.66 10.67
N PRO A 135 -12.07 1.05 11.88
CA PRO A 135 -11.54 2.21 12.59
C PRO A 135 -10.09 2.07 13.05
N HIS A 136 -9.59 0.83 13.15
CA HIS A 136 -8.31 0.51 13.78
C HIS A 136 -7.20 0.09 12.81
N ILE A 137 -7.54 -0.21 11.55
CA ILE A 137 -6.56 -0.74 10.58
C ILE A 137 -5.38 0.20 10.31
N PHE A 138 -5.52 1.49 10.59
CA PHE A 138 -4.46 2.49 10.45
C PHE A 138 -3.67 2.71 11.75
N ASP A 139 -4.04 2.05 12.85
CA ASP A 139 -3.29 2.14 14.11
C ASP A 139 -1.96 1.37 13.98
N ARG A 140 -0.90 1.92 14.59
CA ARG A 140 0.43 1.29 14.56
C ARG A 140 0.39 -0.08 15.22
N PHE A 141 0.95 -1.10 14.57
CA PHE A 141 0.98 -2.50 15.00
C PHE A 141 -0.38 -3.22 15.05
N TYR A 142 -1.45 -2.57 14.59
CA TYR A 142 -2.75 -3.20 14.55
C TYR A 142 -2.81 -4.30 13.48
N ARG A 143 -3.56 -5.37 13.77
CA ARG A 143 -3.76 -6.52 12.88
C ARG A 143 -5.08 -7.18 13.21
N VAL A 144 -5.93 -7.36 12.20
CA VAL A 144 -7.26 -7.98 12.29
C VAL A 144 -7.18 -9.40 12.86
N ASP A 145 -6.20 -10.21 12.42
CA ASP A 145 -5.98 -11.57 12.92
C ASP A 145 -4.49 -11.79 13.20
N LYS A 146 -4.15 -11.97 14.49
CA LYS A 146 -2.77 -12.18 14.96
C LYS A 146 -2.19 -13.54 14.55
N MET A 147 -3.02 -14.58 14.36
CA MET A 147 -2.54 -15.91 14.00
C MET A 147 -2.30 -16.04 12.49
N ARG A 148 -3.29 -15.70 11.68
CA ARG A 148 -3.21 -15.75 10.22
C ARG A 148 -2.14 -14.82 9.65
N SER A 149 -1.98 -13.65 10.26
CA SER A 149 -0.99 -12.68 9.81
C SER A 149 0.45 -12.98 10.25
N ARG A 150 0.71 -13.94 11.16
CA ARG A 150 2.09 -14.44 11.41
C ARG A 150 2.60 -15.27 10.23
N GLU A 151 1.76 -16.11 9.66
CA GLU A 151 2.09 -16.92 8.47
C GLU A 151 2.35 -16.03 7.24
N VAL A 152 1.66 -14.90 7.14
CA VAL A 152 1.73 -13.96 6.02
C VAL A 152 2.76 -12.84 6.24
N GLY A 153 3.49 -12.81 7.37
CA GLY A 153 4.67 -11.95 7.60
C GLY A 153 4.40 -10.44 7.74
N GLY A 154 3.18 -10.00 8.11
CA GLY A 154 2.85 -8.58 8.27
C GLY A 154 3.41 -7.95 9.55
N THR A 155 3.91 -6.74 9.49
CA THR A 155 4.44 -5.97 10.62
C THR A 155 3.38 -5.15 11.36
N GLY A 156 2.22 -4.89 10.74
CA GLY A 156 1.20 -3.97 11.23
C GLY A 156 1.60 -2.49 11.15
N LEU A 157 2.64 -2.17 10.36
CA LEU A 157 3.12 -0.80 10.20
C LEU A 157 2.78 -0.20 8.81
N GLY A 158 2.49 -1.03 7.81
CA GLY A 158 2.31 -0.56 6.44
C GLY A 158 1.18 0.47 6.29
N LEU A 159 -0.01 0.19 6.82
CA LEU A 159 -1.17 1.10 6.71
C LEU A 159 -1.00 2.37 7.57
N SER A 160 -0.37 2.29 8.74
CA SER A 160 -0.08 3.49 9.54
C SER A 160 0.92 4.40 8.84
N ILE A 161 1.97 3.85 8.21
CA ILE A 161 2.92 4.63 7.40
C ILE A 161 2.20 5.30 6.22
N VAL A 162 1.30 4.59 5.54
CA VAL A 162 0.49 5.16 4.45
C VAL A 162 -0.32 6.34 4.96
N LYS A 163 -1.03 6.19 6.08
CA LYS A 163 -1.82 7.26 6.68
C LYS A 163 -0.95 8.45 7.05
N ASP A 164 0.13 8.25 7.81
CA ASP A 164 1.05 9.31 8.23
C ASP A 164 1.65 10.04 7.01
N THR A 165 2.01 9.31 5.95
CA THR A 165 2.53 9.89 4.69
C THR A 165 1.49 10.80 4.02
N ILE A 166 0.24 10.35 3.92
CA ILE A 166 -0.85 11.09 3.29
C ILE A 166 -1.20 12.34 4.11
N GLU A 167 -1.34 12.21 5.43
CA GLU A 167 -1.67 13.32 6.33
C GLU A 167 -0.58 14.40 6.32
N ASN A 168 0.70 14.02 6.25
CA ASN A 168 1.83 14.95 6.11
C ASN A 168 1.83 15.72 4.77
N ARG A 169 1.07 15.26 3.78
CA ARG A 169 0.83 15.95 2.50
C ARG A 169 -0.49 16.70 2.46
N GLY A 170 -1.20 16.79 3.58
CA GLY A 170 -2.52 17.44 3.67
C GLY A 170 -3.63 16.65 3.01
N GLY A 171 -3.41 15.37 2.77
CA GLY A 171 -4.39 14.43 2.22
C GLY A 171 -5.18 13.67 3.27
N THR A 172 -6.05 12.76 2.82
CA THR A 172 -6.83 11.87 3.66
C THR A 172 -6.93 10.47 3.05
N ILE A 173 -7.10 9.46 3.90
CA ILE A 173 -7.34 8.08 3.48
C ILE A 173 -8.56 7.51 4.19
N SER A 174 -9.32 6.67 3.50
CA SER A 174 -10.40 5.87 4.05
C SER A 174 -10.36 4.45 3.51
N ALA A 175 -10.98 3.53 4.22
CA ALA A 175 -11.18 2.15 3.78
C ALA A 175 -12.65 1.78 3.90
N GLY A 176 -13.11 0.92 3.02
CA GLY A 176 -14.46 0.41 2.98
C GLY A 176 -14.54 -0.93 2.29
N HIS A 177 -15.76 -1.48 2.22
CA HIS A 177 -16.01 -2.72 1.51
C HIS A 177 -16.00 -2.51 0.00
N GLY A 178 -15.52 -3.51 -0.72
CA GLY A 178 -15.57 -3.56 -2.18
C GLY A 178 -17.00 -3.69 -2.72
N ALA A 179 -17.11 -3.81 -4.03
CA ALA A 179 -18.40 -3.96 -4.70
C ALA A 179 -19.16 -5.16 -4.14
N ASN A 180 -20.46 -4.98 -3.87
CA ASN A 180 -21.34 -5.99 -3.28
C ASN A 180 -20.88 -6.52 -1.91
N GLY A 181 -20.06 -5.75 -1.16
CA GLY A 181 -19.57 -6.15 0.16
C GLY A 181 -18.43 -7.17 0.14
N VAL A 182 -17.81 -7.40 -1.02
CA VAL A 182 -16.68 -8.33 -1.20
C VAL A 182 -15.38 -7.56 -1.36
N GLY A 183 -14.33 -7.98 -0.64
CA GLY A 183 -13.02 -7.34 -0.69
C GLY A 183 -12.95 -5.99 0.01
N THR A 184 -11.91 -5.24 -0.30
CA THR A 184 -11.63 -3.93 0.30
C THR A 184 -11.44 -2.87 -0.78
N VAL A 185 -11.84 -1.64 -0.47
CA VAL A 185 -11.48 -0.44 -1.24
C VAL A 185 -10.81 0.55 -0.31
N PHE A 186 -9.58 0.92 -0.63
CA PHE A 186 -8.91 2.08 -0.05
C PHE A 186 -9.08 3.28 -0.98
N THR A 187 -9.47 4.42 -0.40
CA THR A 187 -9.58 5.69 -1.14
C THR A 187 -8.67 6.72 -0.50
N VAL A 188 -7.76 7.26 -1.28
CA VAL A 188 -6.78 8.27 -0.88
C VAL A 188 -7.04 9.57 -1.63
N TYR A 189 -7.03 10.67 -0.92
CA TYR A 189 -7.10 12.01 -1.49
C TYR A 189 -5.78 12.73 -1.23
N LEU A 190 -5.10 13.16 -2.28
CA LEU A 190 -3.90 14.00 -2.21
C LEU A 190 -4.20 15.36 -2.86
N PRO A 191 -3.57 16.45 -2.40
CA PRO A 191 -3.70 17.74 -3.08
C PRO A 191 -3.25 17.62 -4.55
N LEU A 192 -4.05 18.17 -5.46
CA LEU A 192 -3.68 18.31 -6.86
C LEU A 192 -2.54 19.34 -6.95
N ALA A 193 -1.48 19.02 -7.67
CA ALA A 193 -0.48 20.02 -8.01
C ALA A 193 -1.15 21.08 -8.87
N GLY A 194 -1.12 22.34 -8.44
CA GLY A 194 -1.68 23.43 -9.22
C GLY A 194 -1.13 23.37 -10.65
N ARG A 195 -1.99 23.50 -11.64
CA ARG A 195 -1.55 23.77 -13.01
C ARG A 195 -0.69 25.02 -12.89
N GLY A 196 0.63 24.90 -13.12
CA GLY A 196 1.55 26.01 -12.99
C GLY A 196 0.93 27.23 -13.64
N GLY A 197 0.60 28.22 -12.82
CA GLY A 197 0.09 29.48 -13.32
C GLY A 197 1.14 30.03 -14.27
N GLU A 198 0.76 30.22 -15.49
CA GLU A 198 1.46 31.14 -16.38
C GLU A 198 1.59 32.45 -15.61
N ALA A 199 2.85 32.78 -15.23
CA ALA A 199 3.23 34.06 -14.75
C ALA A 199 3.92 34.82 -15.89
#